data_8e0bb73f9dd6520afce825db3ef16238
#
_entry.id   8e0bb73f9dd6520afce825db3ef16238
#
_cell.length_a   1.000
_cell.length_b   1.000
_cell.length_c   1.000
_cell.angle_alpha   90.00
_cell.angle_beta   90.00
_cell.angle_gamma   90.00
#
_symmetry.space_group_name_H-M   'P 1'
#
loop_
_entity.id
_entity.type
_entity.pdbx_description
1 polymer ?
#
loop_
_entity_poly.entity_id
_entity_poly.type
_entity_poly.pdbx_seq_one_letter_code
_entity_poly.pdbx_strand_id
1 'polypeptide(L)'
;MVVKNRYYQIPLPLVDEQKINPITRDLYFTEIGEIEINPDSIWDSSNKLENNLLAFCTKGSGIVILSGEQIPVTNYQFFIVPKGEKFKYYSEIDKLSRFLIIHFGGKKAEKLNDRFSVVRSLIPSVNNLVANREMLFEEIFNNLSKGFHDQNLEYVNFCFGHLLATFIYAHKTSDDLADESNPAVRRSIDFMNKNLHKKLTLQQISYECGYSPTYFTTLFRNETNYSPLSYFSHLKILKACEYLDYTRTKIKEISFSLGYSDPYYFAKDFKKKMGMSPRQYRNRVS
;
A
#
# COMPACT_ATOMS: atom_id res chain seq x y z
N MET A 1 29.90 -16.68 -6.76
CA MET A 1 30.33 -15.26 -6.65
C MET A 1 29.08 -14.38 -6.77
N VAL A 2 28.95 -13.37 -5.90
CA VAL A 2 27.90 -12.35 -5.98
C VAL A 2 28.43 -11.16 -6.77
N VAL A 3 27.72 -10.74 -7.80
CA VAL A 3 28.09 -9.62 -8.66
C VAL A 3 27.07 -8.49 -8.44
N LYS A 4 27.56 -7.29 -8.13
CA LYS A 4 26.74 -6.08 -8.04
C LYS A 4 26.73 -5.40 -9.41
N ASN A 5 25.54 -5.28 -10.03
CA ASN A 5 25.42 -4.65 -11.35
C ASN A 5 25.16 -3.15 -11.20
N ARG A 6 23.92 -2.77 -10.95
CA ARG A 6 23.57 -1.38 -10.62
C ARG A 6 23.42 -1.26 -9.11
N TYR A 7 24.27 -0.45 -8.48
CA TYR A 7 24.32 -0.41 -7.03
C TYR A 7 24.67 0.99 -6.53
N TYR A 8 23.82 1.50 -5.65
CA TYR A 8 24.03 2.78 -4.96
C TYR A 8 24.10 2.53 -3.47
N GLN A 9 25.18 3.01 -2.87
CA GLN A 9 25.35 3.09 -1.42
C GLN A 9 25.35 4.55 -1.03
N ILE A 10 24.45 4.94 -0.15
CA ILE A 10 24.39 6.31 0.34
C ILE A 10 25.59 6.55 1.27
N PRO A 11 26.39 7.60 1.06
CA PRO A 11 27.50 7.95 1.94
C PRO A 11 27.04 8.10 3.40
N LEU A 12 27.84 7.58 4.35
CA LEU A 12 27.50 7.58 5.77
C LEU A 12 27.08 8.95 6.33
N PRO A 13 27.76 10.08 6.00
CA PRO A 13 27.31 11.39 6.46
C PRO A 13 25.87 11.72 6.03
N LEU A 14 25.50 11.39 4.79
CA LEU A 14 24.14 11.61 4.28
C LEU A 14 23.12 10.65 4.90
N VAL A 15 23.52 9.43 5.25
CA VAL A 15 22.67 8.53 6.04
C VAL A 15 22.40 9.12 7.41
N ASP A 16 23.39 9.72 8.06
CA ASP A 16 23.21 10.35 9.36
C ASP A 16 22.32 11.60 9.28
N GLU A 17 22.42 12.37 8.20
CA GLU A 17 21.48 13.46 7.91
C GLU A 17 20.06 12.94 7.71
N GLN A 18 19.85 11.85 6.97
CA GLN A 18 18.52 11.23 6.83
C GLN A 18 17.93 10.80 8.16
N LYS A 19 18.72 10.31 9.12
CA LYS A 19 18.26 9.89 10.45
C LYS A 19 17.71 11.04 11.31
N ILE A 20 18.13 12.27 11.05
CA ILE A 20 17.69 13.46 11.79
C ILE A 20 16.69 14.32 11.02
N ASN A 21 16.65 14.23 9.68
CA ASN A 21 15.73 14.97 8.82
C ASN A 21 14.27 14.56 9.13
N PRO A 22 13.37 15.51 9.47
CA PRO A 22 11.98 15.23 9.81
C PRO A 22 11.20 14.44 8.74
N ILE A 23 11.58 14.54 7.47
CA ILE A 23 10.91 13.86 6.35
C ILE A 23 11.35 12.40 6.24
N THR A 24 12.64 12.11 6.41
CA THR A 24 13.22 10.79 6.10
C THR A 24 13.51 9.93 7.34
N ARG A 25 13.69 10.53 8.53
CA ARG A 25 14.15 9.84 9.75
C ARG A 25 13.36 8.60 10.18
N ASP A 26 12.08 8.57 9.83
CA ASP A 26 11.20 7.47 10.23
C ASP A 26 11.26 6.27 9.27
N LEU A 27 11.66 6.51 8.03
CA LEU A 27 11.90 5.48 7.02
C LEU A 27 12.89 6.02 5.99
N TYR A 28 14.04 5.40 5.85
CA TYR A 28 15.08 5.74 4.88
C TYR A 28 15.78 4.49 4.37
N PHE A 29 16.36 4.56 3.17
CA PHE A 29 17.23 3.50 2.66
C PHE A 29 18.70 3.92 2.74
N THR A 30 19.60 2.92 2.83
CA THR A 30 21.04 3.12 2.89
C THR A 30 21.73 2.57 1.67
N GLU A 31 21.17 1.54 1.07
CA GLU A 31 21.70 0.89 -0.11
C GLU A 31 20.55 0.40 -0.98
N ILE A 32 20.71 0.49 -2.29
CA ILE A 32 19.80 -0.11 -3.28
C ILE A 32 20.61 -0.64 -4.45
N GLY A 33 20.24 -1.81 -4.96
CA GLY A 33 21.00 -2.39 -6.05
C GLY A 33 20.35 -3.59 -6.70
N GLU A 34 20.90 -3.93 -7.84
CA GLU A 34 20.70 -5.19 -8.54
C GLU A 34 21.93 -6.07 -8.35
N ILE A 35 21.71 -7.28 -7.84
CA ILE A 35 22.78 -8.26 -7.66
C ILE A 35 22.50 -9.52 -8.45
N GLU A 36 23.56 -10.15 -8.93
CA GLU A 36 23.53 -11.48 -9.54
C GLU A 36 24.32 -12.45 -8.67
N ILE A 37 23.76 -13.63 -8.48
CA ILE A 37 24.36 -14.71 -7.72
C ILE A 37 24.56 -15.86 -8.68
N ASN A 38 25.82 -16.16 -8.95
CA ASN A 38 26.19 -17.25 -9.86
C ASN A 38 25.72 -18.58 -9.31
N PRO A 39 25.50 -19.59 -10.19
CA PRO A 39 25.22 -20.96 -9.75
C PRO A 39 26.22 -21.41 -8.69
N ASP A 40 25.76 -22.26 -7.78
CA ASP A 40 26.57 -22.83 -6.67
C ASP A 40 27.25 -21.80 -5.75
N SER A 41 26.81 -20.55 -5.82
CA SER A 41 27.33 -19.49 -4.96
C SER A 41 26.45 -19.26 -3.76
N ILE A 42 27.08 -18.79 -2.70
CA ILE A 42 26.41 -18.39 -1.46
C ILE A 42 26.41 -16.86 -1.39
N TRP A 43 25.25 -16.31 -1.11
CA TRP A 43 25.10 -14.92 -0.69
C TRP A 43 24.70 -14.89 0.77
N ASP A 44 25.55 -14.38 1.62
CA ASP A 44 25.32 -14.36 3.06
C ASP A 44 25.67 -12.99 3.67
N SER A 45 25.14 -12.79 4.85
CA SER A 45 25.59 -11.73 5.74
C SER A 45 26.64 -12.33 6.68
N SER A 46 27.91 -11.94 6.51
CA SER A 46 29.02 -12.37 7.39
C SER A 46 28.75 -11.99 8.85
N ASN A 47 28.12 -10.83 9.06
CA ASN A 47 27.71 -10.30 10.36
C ASN A 47 26.19 -10.09 10.42
N LYS A 48 25.70 -9.77 11.62
CA LYS A 48 24.32 -9.28 11.78
C LYS A 48 24.12 -8.00 10.97
N LEU A 49 22.99 -7.91 10.29
CA LEU A 49 22.67 -6.74 9.48
C LEU A 49 22.51 -5.48 10.35
N GLU A 50 23.11 -4.37 9.95
CA GLU A 50 22.94 -3.06 10.59
C GLU A 50 21.60 -2.40 10.24
N ASN A 51 21.01 -2.77 9.10
CA ASN A 51 19.73 -2.30 8.58
C ASN A 51 18.89 -3.48 8.12
N ASN A 52 17.58 -3.29 7.95
CA ASN A 52 16.74 -4.30 7.33
C ASN A 52 17.16 -4.48 5.86
N LEU A 53 17.06 -5.69 5.34
CA LEU A 53 17.27 -6.00 3.93
C LEU A 53 15.96 -6.50 3.31
N LEU A 54 15.47 -5.86 2.27
CA LEU A 54 14.48 -6.41 1.35
C LEU A 54 15.23 -7.01 0.15
N ALA A 55 14.92 -8.26 -0.17
CA ALA A 55 15.47 -8.97 -1.33
C ALA A 55 14.32 -9.51 -2.19
N PHE A 56 14.21 -9.04 -3.42
CA PHE A 56 13.19 -9.44 -4.38
C PHE A 56 13.82 -10.22 -5.53
N CYS A 57 13.47 -11.51 -5.66
CA CYS A 57 13.97 -12.40 -6.70
C CYS A 57 13.28 -12.09 -8.04
N THR A 58 14.00 -11.53 -8.97
CA THR A 58 13.50 -11.25 -10.34
C THR A 58 13.77 -12.39 -11.30
N LYS A 59 14.78 -13.24 -11.00
CA LYS A 59 15.14 -14.40 -11.81
C LYS A 59 15.85 -15.45 -10.96
N GLY A 60 15.60 -16.72 -11.25
CA GLY A 60 16.30 -17.84 -10.62
C GLY A 60 15.51 -18.47 -9.48
N SER A 61 16.15 -19.36 -8.76
CA SER A 61 15.60 -20.09 -7.60
C SER A 61 16.73 -20.52 -6.67
N GLY A 62 16.36 -20.75 -5.41
CA GLY A 62 17.31 -21.17 -4.39
C GLY A 62 16.65 -21.34 -3.04
N ILE A 63 17.46 -21.42 -2.00
CA ILE A 63 17.03 -21.58 -0.62
C ILE A 63 17.62 -20.45 0.22
N VAL A 64 16.79 -19.71 0.93
CA VAL A 64 17.24 -18.77 1.96
C VAL A 64 17.13 -19.44 3.33
N ILE A 65 18.17 -19.27 4.14
CA ILE A 65 18.17 -19.67 5.56
C ILE A 65 18.00 -18.40 6.38
N LEU A 66 16.89 -18.33 7.12
CA LEU A 66 16.53 -17.23 8.04
C LEU A 66 16.16 -17.84 9.39
N SER A 67 16.74 -17.32 10.47
CA SER A 67 16.46 -17.78 11.86
C SER A 67 16.53 -19.31 12.02
N GLY A 68 17.38 -19.98 11.22
CA GLY A 68 17.55 -21.43 11.21
C GLY A 68 16.57 -22.21 10.33
N GLU A 69 15.57 -21.56 9.76
CA GLU A 69 14.63 -22.19 8.83
C GLU A 69 15.14 -22.11 7.38
N GLN A 70 14.96 -23.19 6.63
CA GLN A 70 15.27 -23.25 5.20
C GLN A 70 14.00 -23.01 4.39
N ILE A 71 13.98 -21.93 3.61
CA ILE A 71 12.79 -21.48 2.89
C ILE A 71 13.13 -21.40 1.40
N PRO A 72 12.42 -22.10 0.51
CA PRO A 72 12.63 -21.98 -0.93
C PRO A 72 12.22 -20.60 -1.42
N VAL A 73 13.03 -20.04 -2.34
CA VAL A 73 12.78 -18.76 -3.00
C VAL A 73 12.87 -18.96 -4.50
N THR A 74 11.84 -18.52 -5.22
CA THR A 74 11.73 -18.61 -6.68
C THR A 74 11.43 -17.23 -7.29
N ASN A 75 11.30 -17.16 -8.60
CA ASN A 75 10.94 -15.93 -9.31
C ASN A 75 9.72 -15.24 -8.69
N TYR A 76 9.82 -13.91 -8.57
CA TYR A 76 8.78 -13.03 -8.04
C TYR A 76 8.42 -13.27 -6.57
N GLN A 77 9.29 -13.95 -5.84
CA GLN A 77 9.22 -14.02 -4.40
C GLN A 77 10.18 -13.02 -3.76
N PHE A 78 9.84 -12.58 -2.57
CA PHE A 78 10.72 -11.70 -1.80
C PHE A 78 10.82 -12.19 -0.36
N PHE A 79 11.90 -11.77 0.28
CA PHE A 79 12.06 -11.93 1.72
C PHE A 79 12.63 -10.65 2.31
N ILE A 80 12.38 -10.46 3.59
CA ILE A 80 12.95 -9.37 4.36
C ILE A 80 13.72 -9.97 5.53
N VAL A 81 14.96 -9.52 5.68
CA VAL A 81 15.82 -9.86 6.82
C VAL A 81 15.81 -8.66 7.76
N PRO A 82 15.29 -8.80 8.99
CA PRO A 82 15.30 -7.74 9.98
C PRO A 82 16.73 -7.34 10.37
N LYS A 83 16.88 -6.07 10.78
CA LYS A 83 18.09 -5.58 11.45
C LYS A 83 18.45 -6.50 12.63
N GLY A 84 19.72 -6.81 12.77
CA GLY A 84 20.23 -7.67 13.84
C GLY A 84 20.21 -9.17 13.53
N GLU A 85 19.54 -9.58 12.47
CA GLU A 85 19.51 -10.96 11.98
C GLU A 85 20.61 -11.26 10.96
N LYS A 86 20.84 -12.57 10.73
CA LYS A 86 21.75 -13.09 9.69
C LYS A 86 20.92 -13.89 8.70
N PHE A 87 21.42 -13.96 7.47
CA PHE A 87 20.85 -14.85 6.45
C PHE A 87 21.93 -15.52 5.62
N LYS A 88 21.55 -16.60 4.94
CA LYS A 88 22.31 -17.22 3.86
C LYS A 88 21.37 -17.58 2.74
N TYR A 89 21.72 -17.27 1.52
CA TYR A 89 21.01 -17.71 0.33
C TYR A 89 21.92 -18.61 -0.51
N TYR A 90 21.41 -19.75 -0.88
CA TYR A 90 22.07 -20.72 -1.76
C TYR A 90 21.33 -20.72 -3.09
N SER A 91 22.05 -20.32 -4.16
CA SER A 91 21.50 -20.43 -5.51
C SER A 91 21.38 -21.90 -5.91
N GLU A 92 20.33 -22.22 -6.67
CA GLU A 92 20.14 -23.57 -7.21
C GLU A 92 21.26 -23.90 -8.21
N ILE A 93 21.59 -25.19 -8.31
CA ILE A 93 22.62 -25.71 -9.23
C ILE A 93 22.28 -25.31 -10.66
N ASP A 94 23.28 -24.84 -11.40
CA ASP A 94 23.21 -24.41 -12.82
C ASP A 94 22.24 -23.25 -13.11
N LYS A 95 21.73 -22.54 -12.08
CA LYS A 95 20.86 -21.39 -12.28
C LYS A 95 21.42 -20.10 -11.70
N LEU A 96 21.50 -19.07 -12.55
CA LEU A 96 21.77 -17.70 -12.13
C LEU A 96 20.57 -17.14 -11.40
N SER A 97 20.77 -16.61 -10.21
CA SER A 97 19.74 -15.88 -9.46
C SER A 97 20.00 -14.37 -9.53
N ARG A 98 18.95 -13.57 -9.74
CA ARG A 98 19.01 -12.12 -9.76
C ARG A 98 18.05 -11.53 -8.75
N PHE A 99 18.54 -10.58 -7.96
CA PHE A 99 17.75 -9.89 -6.94
C PHE A 99 17.84 -8.39 -7.09
N LEU A 100 16.73 -7.72 -6.89
CA LEU A 100 16.69 -6.32 -6.52
C LEU A 100 16.71 -6.23 -5.00
N ILE A 101 17.65 -5.45 -4.44
CA ILE A 101 17.87 -5.36 -2.99
C ILE A 101 17.79 -3.93 -2.51
N ILE A 102 17.29 -3.77 -1.28
CA ILE A 102 17.28 -2.49 -0.57
C ILE A 102 17.64 -2.73 0.88
N HIS A 103 18.68 -2.03 1.38
CA HIS A 103 18.92 -1.91 2.81
C HIS A 103 18.26 -0.64 3.34
N PHE A 104 17.50 -0.76 4.44
CA PHE A 104 16.69 0.35 4.94
C PHE A 104 16.54 0.32 6.47
N GLY A 105 16.29 1.50 7.04
CA GLY A 105 16.14 1.71 8.47
C GLY A 105 15.07 2.74 8.83
N GLY A 106 15.02 3.10 10.11
CA GLY A 106 14.09 4.07 10.68
C GLY A 106 13.03 3.46 11.59
N LYS A 107 12.39 4.30 12.41
CA LYS A 107 11.42 3.85 13.41
C LYS A 107 10.20 3.13 12.82
N LYS A 108 9.79 3.49 11.61
CA LYS A 108 8.70 2.79 10.91
C LYS A 108 9.14 1.40 10.46
N ALA A 109 10.39 1.26 9.99
CA ALA A 109 10.94 -0.02 9.61
C ALA A 109 10.96 -1.00 10.79
N GLU A 110 11.38 -0.54 11.99
CA GLU A 110 11.40 -1.35 13.22
C GLU A 110 9.99 -1.86 13.59
N LYS A 111 8.96 -1.00 13.48
CA LYS A 111 7.56 -1.39 13.74
C LYS A 111 6.98 -2.38 12.72
N LEU A 112 7.61 -2.50 11.57
CA LEU A 112 7.18 -3.44 10.54
C LEU A 112 7.85 -4.81 10.67
N ASN A 113 8.87 -4.96 11.55
CA ASN A 113 9.63 -6.20 11.70
C ASN A 113 8.75 -7.42 12.00
N ASP A 114 7.70 -7.26 12.82
CA ASP A 114 6.75 -8.35 13.12
C ASP A 114 5.98 -8.86 11.89
N ARG A 115 5.97 -8.08 10.82
CA ARG A 115 5.31 -8.41 9.54
C ARG A 115 6.28 -9.03 8.52
N PHE A 116 7.58 -9.03 8.80
CA PHE A 116 8.64 -9.37 7.85
C PHE A 116 9.14 -10.82 7.97
N SER A 117 8.74 -11.57 8.97
CA SER A 117 9.34 -12.86 9.33
C SER A 117 9.07 -14.03 8.36
N VAL A 118 8.59 -13.80 7.14
CA VAL A 118 8.24 -14.89 6.22
C VAL A 118 8.57 -14.51 4.77
N VAL A 119 9.16 -15.45 4.03
CA VAL A 119 9.20 -15.38 2.56
C VAL A 119 7.77 -15.37 2.03
N ARG A 120 7.43 -14.35 1.24
CA ARG A 120 6.10 -14.22 0.65
C ARG A 120 6.17 -14.34 -0.86
N SER A 121 5.26 -15.14 -1.39
CA SER A 121 5.01 -15.20 -2.82
C SER A 121 4.22 -13.97 -3.24
N LEU A 122 4.69 -13.29 -4.26
CA LEU A 122 3.88 -12.34 -5.00
C LEU A 122 3.09 -13.17 -6.01
N ILE A 123 1.80 -13.32 -5.81
CA ILE A 123 0.94 -14.09 -6.71
C ILE A 123 1.02 -13.43 -8.10
N PRO A 124 1.45 -14.17 -9.16
CA PRO A 124 1.63 -13.60 -10.50
C PRO A 124 0.35 -13.10 -11.17
N SER A 125 -0.83 -13.40 -10.60
CA SER A 125 -2.13 -13.04 -11.16
C SER A 125 -2.39 -11.53 -11.28
N VAL A 126 -1.52 -10.71 -10.69
CA VAL A 126 -1.60 -9.25 -10.79
C VAL A 126 -0.40 -8.72 -11.56
N ASN A 127 -0.36 -8.97 -12.86
CA ASN A 127 0.70 -8.55 -13.79
C ASN A 127 1.09 -7.06 -13.66
N ASN A 128 0.18 -6.20 -13.24
CA ASN A 128 0.43 -4.78 -13.07
C ASN A 128 1.37 -4.45 -11.88
N LEU A 129 1.42 -5.28 -10.83
CA LEU A 129 2.24 -4.98 -9.65
C LEU A 129 3.72 -5.30 -9.83
N VAL A 130 4.06 -6.35 -10.58
CA VAL A 130 5.46 -6.67 -10.88
C VAL A 130 6.06 -5.55 -11.74
N ALA A 131 5.37 -5.16 -12.81
CA ALA A 131 5.76 -4.05 -13.66
C ALA A 131 5.88 -2.72 -12.87
N ASN A 132 4.95 -2.44 -11.97
CA ASN A 132 5.01 -1.24 -11.12
C ASN A 132 6.22 -1.24 -10.19
N ARG A 133 6.63 -2.40 -9.63
CA ARG A 133 7.82 -2.49 -8.79
C ARG A 133 9.09 -2.23 -9.56
N GLU A 134 9.23 -2.85 -10.74
CA GLU A 134 10.38 -2.62 -11.63
C GLU A 134 10.43 -1.14 -12.05
N MET A 135 9.30 -0.53 -12.40
CA MET A 135 9.25 0.91 -12.69
C MET A 135 9.69 1.78 -11.50
N LEU A 136 9.25 1.46 -10.28
CA LEU A 136 9.65 2.19 -9.08
C LEU A 136 11.15 2.03 -8.78
N PHE A 137 11.72 0.84 -8.97
CA PHE A 137 13.16 0.64 -8.88
C PHE A 137 13.91 1.48 -9.93
N GLU A 138 13.45 1.47 -11.18
CA GLU A 138 14.04 2.29 -12.25
C GLU A 138 13.97 3.79 -11.93
N GLU A 139 12.83 4.25 -11.41
CA GLU A 139 12.67 5.65 -11.01
C GLU A 139 13.66 6.05 -9.90
N ILE A 140 13.85 5.19 -8.90
CA ILE A 140 14.83 5.38 -7.83
C ILE A 140 16.25 5.42 -8.42
N PHE A 141 16.62 4.43 -9.23
CA PHE A 141 17.95 4.37 -9.86
C PHE A 141 18.23 5.61 -10.71
N ASN A 142 17.27 6.02 -11.54
CA ASN A 142 17.42 7.19 -12.42
C ASN A 142 17.57 8.49 -11.63
N ASN A 143 16.96 8.61 -10.47
CA ASN A 143 17.12 9.78 -9.62
C ASN A 143 18.47 9.74 -8.87
N LEU A 144 18.87 8.60 -8.32
CA LEU A 144 20.16 8.47 -7.64
C LEU A 144 21.35 8.71 -8.58
N SER A 145 21.23 8.41 -9.88
CA SER A 145 22.24 8.73 -10.87
C SER A 145 22.50 10.23 -11.05
N LYS A 146 21.54 11.08 -10.63
CA LYS A 146 21.66 12.55 -10.68
C LYS A 146 22.36 13.13 -9.44
N GLY A 147 22.70 12.29 -8.44
CA GLY A 147 23.40 12.70 -7.22
C GLY A 147 22.55 12.56 -5.95
N PHE A 148 23.20 12.83 -4.80
CA PHE A 148 22.65 12.61 -3.46
C PHE A 148 22.31 13.91 -2.72
N HIS A 149 21.92 14.98 -3.40
CA HIS A 149 21.50 16.22 -2.75
C HIS A 149 20.13 16.05 -2.04
N ASP A 150 19.87 16.83 -1.02
CA ASP A 150 18.76 16.66 -0.06
C ASP A 150 17.41 16.43 -0.73
N GLN A 151 17.00 17.33 -1.64
CA GLN A 151 15.70 17.20 -2.31
C GLN A 151 15.57 15.91 -3.12
N ASN A 152 16.68 15.44 -3.71
CA ASN A 152 16.67 14.19 -4.45
C ASN A 152 16.56 12.99 -3.52
N LEU A 153 17.28 13.00 -2.39
CA LEU A 153 17.18 11.94 -1.38
C LEU A 153 15.80 11.92 -0.74
N GLU A 154 15.18 13.05 -0.45
CA GLU A 154 13.80 13.12 0.03
C GLU A 154 12.82 12.52 -0.98
N TYR A 155 12.89 12.92 -2.25
CA TYR A 155 12.06 12.37 -3.31
C TYR A 155 12.20 10.85 -3.43
N VAL A 156 13.43 10.36 -3.48
CA VAL A 156 13.73 8.93 -3.60
C VAL A 156 13.23 8.16 -2.37
N ASN A 157 13.29 8.74 -1.16
CA ASN A 157 12.71 8.11 0.04
C ASN A 157 11.18 8.01 -0.04
N PHE A 158 10.47 8.96 -0.64
CA PHE A 158 9.03 8.82 -0.90
C PHE A 158 8.75 7.69 -1.90
N CYS A 159 9.52 7.61 -3.00
CA CYS A 159 9.43 6.49 -3.96
C CYS A 159 9.72 5.15 -3.29
N PHE A 160 10.74 5.07 -2.43
CA PHE A 160 11.07 3.89 -1.65
C PHE A 160 9.92 3.51 -0.70
N GLY A 161 9.32 4.47 0.00
CA GLY A 161 8.15 4.22 0.85
C GLY A 161 6.99 3.59 0.08
N HIS A 162 6.71 4.08 -1.13
CA HIS A 162 5.72 3.50 -2.03
C HIS A 162 6.14 2.08 -2.47
N LEU A 163 7.37 1.90 -2.91
CA LEU A 163 7.90 0.59 -3.31
C LEU A 163 7.78 -0.43 -2.18
N LEU A 164 8.20 -0.08 -0.95
CA LEU A 164 8.10 -0.93 0.22
C LEU A 164 6.64 -1.31 0.52
N ALA A 165 5.70 -0.36 0.39
CA ALA A 165 4.28 -0.63 0.57
C ALA A 165 3.74 -1.68 -0.40
N THR A 166 4.24 -1.71 -1.65
CA THR A 166 3.83 -2.74 -2.65
C THR A 166 4.24 -4.16 -2.26
N PHE A 167 5.28 -4.32 -1.44
CA PHE A 167 5.69 -5.62 -0.91
C PHE A 167 4.92 -5.99 0.36
N ILE A 168 4.83 -5.07 1.32
CA ILE A 168 4.21 -5.33 2.63
C ILE A 168 2.70 -5.56 2.49
N TYR A 169 2.07 -4.79 1.61
CA TYR A 169 0.63 -4.79 1.36
C TYR A 169 0.29 -5.36 -0.02
N ALA A 170 1.08 -6.31 -0.52
CA ALA A 170 0.88 -6.95 -1.83
C ALA A 170 -0.53 -7.51 -2.04
N HIS A 171 -1.18 -7.92 -0.96
CA HIS A 171 -2.56 -8.41 -0.94
C HIS A 171 -3.62 -7.27 -0.92
N LYS A 172 -3.21 -6.00 -0.85
CA LYS A 172 -4.13 -4.84 -0.82
C LYS A 172 -4.26 -4.14 -2.17
N THR A 173 -4.00 -4.81 -3.28
CA THR A 173 -4.31 -4.26 -4.59
C THR A 173 -5.79 -4.31 -4.88
N SER A 174 -6.26 -3.43 -5.76
CA SER A 174 -7.69 -3.20 -6.01
C SER A 174 -8.52 -4.47 -6.25
N ASP A 175 -7.90 -5.55 -6.71
CA ASP A 175 -8.56 -6.84 -6.92
C ASP A 175 -8.52 -7.73 -5.66
N ASP A 176 -7.52 -7.58 -4.78
CA ASP A 176 -7.36 -8.35 -3.53
C ASP A 176 -8.03 -7.67 -2.32
N LEU A 177 -8.25 -6.36 -2.36
CA LEU A 177 -9.25 -5.71 -1.47
C LEU A 177 -10.64 -6.33 -1.69
N ALA A 178 -10.80 -6.97 -2.84
CA ALA A 178 -11.96 -7.78 -3.17
C ALA A 178 -12.00 -9.11 -2.40
N ASP A 179 -10.87 -9.69 -1.98
CA ASP A 179 -10.82 -11.02 -1.40
C ASP A 179 -10.71 -11.02 0.14
N GLU A 180 -10.13 -9.97 0.77
CA GLU A 180 -10.11 -9.83 2.23
C GLU A 180 -11.38 -9.17 2.78
N SER A 181 -12.07 -8.31 2.03
CA SER A 181 -13.35 -7.77 2.46
C SER A 181 -14.44 -8.82 2.30
N ASN A 182 -15.23 -9.03 3.34
CA ASN A 182 -16.38 -9.94 3.28
C ASN A 182 -17.20 -9.67 2.01
N PRO A 183 -17.42 -10.68 1.13
CA PRO A 183 -18.12 -10.50 -0.15
C PRO A 183 -19.51 -9.85 0.00
N ALA A 184 -20.15 -10.01 1.16
CA ALA A 184 -21.41 -9.36 1.43
C ALA A 184 -21.26 -7.86 1.70
N VAL A 185 -20.19 -7.44 2.40
CA VAL A 185 -19.91 -6.01 2.64
C VAL A 185 -19.65 -5.32 1.31
N ARG A 186 -18.85 -5.93 0.43
CA ARG A 186 -18.59 -5.40 -0.91
C ARG A 186 -19.86 -5.28 -1.74
N ARG A 187 -20.64 -6.36 -1.85
CA ARG A 187 -21.93 -6.34 -2.57
C ARG A 187 -22.86 -5.23 -2.03
N SER A 188 -22.86 -5.03 -0.73
CA SER A 188 -23.68 -3.96 -0.12
C SER A 188 -23.18 -2.57 -0.50
N ILE A 189 -21.89 -2.34 -0.56
CA ILE A 189 -21.31 -1.05 -1.00
C ILE A 189 -21.63 -0.79 -2.47
N ASP A 190 -21.51 -1.79 -3.33
CA ASP A 190 -21.90 -1.69 -4.74
C ASP A 190 -23.38 -1.40 -4.90
N PHE A 191 -24.22 -2.08 -4.12
CA PHE A 191 -25.66 -1.83 -4.09
C PHE A 191 -25.99 -0.40 -3.62
N MET A 192 -25.32 0.07 -2.57
CA MET A 192 -25.44 1.46 -2.10
C MET A 192 -25.04 2.46 -3.19
N ASN A 193 -23.90 2.26 -3.87
CA ASN A 193 -23.42 3.15 -4.93
C ASN A 193 -24.40 3.23 -6.12
N LYS A 194 -25.00 2.10 -6.51
CA LYS A 194 -26.00 2.06 -7.58
C LYS A 194 -27.33 2.72 -7.19
N ASN A 195 -27.60 2.91 -5.90
CA ASN A 195 -28.88 3.39 -5.38
C ASN A 195 -28.77 4.70 -4.58
N LEU A 196 -27.77 5.54 -4.86
CA LEU A 196 -27.58 6.84 -4.17
C LEU A 196 -28.78 7.77 -4.28
N HIS A 197 -29.59 7.63 -5.34
CA HIS A 197 -30.80 8.39 -5.58
C HIS A 197 -31.99 7.94 -4.72
N LYS A 198 -31.89 6.81 -4.01
CA LYS A 198 -32.97 6.23 -3.20
C LYS A 198 -32.73 6.45 -1.70
N LYS A 199 -33.81 6.36 -0.93
CA LYS A 199 -33.75 6.23 0.52
C LYS A 199 -33.72 4.74 0.86
N LEU A 200 -32.53 4.18 1.10
CA LEU A 200 -32.38 2.78 1.52
C LEU A 200 -32.58 2.64 3.02
N THR A 201 -33.20 1.52 3.41
CA THR A 201 -33.31 1.06 4.80
C THR A 201 -32.21 0.03 5.09
N LEU A 202 -31.90 -0.17 6.38
CA LEU A 202 -30.97 -1.22 6.80
C LEU A 202 -31.44 -2.61 6.34
N GLN A 203 -32.77 -2.86 6.40
CA GLN A 203 -33.35 -4.13 5.94
C GLN A 203 -33.10 -4.38 4.46
N GLN A 204 -33.27 -3.36 3.60
CA GLN A 204 -32.99 -3.50 2.17
C GLN A 204 -31.53 -3.80 1.88
N ILE A 205 -30.61 -3.13 2.58
CA ILE A 205 -29.18 -3.34 2.40
C ILE A 205 -28.76 -4.74 2.89
N SER A 206 -29.24 -5.16 4.05
CA SER A 206 -28.90 -6.47 4.61
C SER A 206 -29.51 -7.62 3.82
N TYR A 207 -30.73 -7.44 3.31
CA TYR A 207 -31.43 -8.43 2.47
C TYR A 207 -30.68 -8.70 1.17
N GLU A 208 -30.16 -7.66 0.51
CA GLU A 208 -29.32 -7.78 -0.69
C GLU A 208 -28.09 -8.68 -0.48
N CYS A 209 -27.63 -8.78 0.76
CA CYS A 209 -26.47 -9.58 1.14
C CYS A 209 -26.84 -10.95 1.75
N GLY A 210 -28.12 -11.24 1.94
CA GLY A 210 -28.60 -12.48 2.52
C GLY A 210 -28.41 -12.60 4.04
N TYR A 211 -28.34 -11.46 4.77
CA TYR A 211 -28.13 -11.44 6.21
C TYR A 211 -29.26 -10.75 6.98
N SER A 212 -29.40 -11.10 8.26
CA SER A 212 -30.24 -10.33 9.16
C SER A 212 -29.66 -8.94 9.42
N PRO A 213 -30.50 -7.89 9.64
CA PRO A 213 -30.02 -6.53 9.88
C PRO A 213 -29.01 -6.40 11.04
N THR A 214 -29.24 -7.13 12.12
CA THR A 214 -28.37 -7.10 13.32
C THR A 214 -26.99 -7.69 13.01
N TYR A 215 -26.94 -8.87 12.44
CA TYR A 215 -25.69 -9.53 12.07
C TYR A 215 -24.92 -8.69 11.04
N PHE A 216 -25.62 -8.22 10.00
CA PHE A 216 -25.01 -7.41 8.96
C PHE A 216 -24.41 -6.10 9.50
N THR A 217 -25.09 -5.45 10.45
CA THR A 217 -24.57 -4.21 11.07
C THR A 217 -23.24 -4.46 11.79
N THR A 218 -23.14 -5.55 12.54
CA THR A 218 -21.92 -5.93 13.24
C THR A 218 -20.79 -6.26 12.25
N LEU A 219 -21.10 -7.10 11.25
CA LEU A 219 -20.15 -7.47 10.19
C LEU A 219 -19.63 -6.23 9.46
N PHE A 220 -20.54 -5.37 8.98
CA PHE A 220 -20.19 -4.16 8.23
C PHE A 220 -19.37 -3.17 9.07
N ARG A 221 -19.68 -3.05 10.37
CA ARG A 221 -18.95 -2.16 11.28
C ARG A 221 -17.53 -2.67 11.55
N ASN A 222 -17.33 -3.96 11.68
CA ASN A 222 -16.02 -4.56 11.88
C ASN A 222 -15.12 -4.33 10.66
N GLU A 223 -15.67 -4.40 9.44
CA GLU A 223 -14.95 -4.21 8.19
C GLU A 223 -14.68 -2.72 7.87
N THR A 224 -15.66 -1.84 8.11
CA THR A 224 -15.61 -0.46 7.61
C THR A 224 -15.45 0.60 8.69
N ASN A 225 -15.57 0.23 9.97
CA ASN A 225 -15.68 1.13 11.12
C ASN A 225 -16.93 2.05 11.10
N TYR A 226 -17.87 1.83 10.18
CA TYR A 226 -19.11 2.60 10.06
C TYR A 226 -20.34 1.69 10.17
N SER A 227 -21.48 2.24 10.64
CA SER A 227 -22.74 1.54 10.41
C SER A 227 -23.15 1.63 8.94
N PRO A 228 -23.90 0.64 8.38
CA PRO A 228 -24.31 0.64 6.97
C PRO A 228 -24.99 1.93 6.51
N LEU A 229 -25.96 2.43 7.31
CA LEU A 229 -26.66 3.68 6.97
C LEU A 229 -25.79 4.93 7.08
N SER A 230 -24.84 4.95 8.04
CA SER A 230 -23.86 6.05 8.15
C SER A 230 -22.93 6.07 6.95
N TYR A 231 -22.48 4.91 6.52
CA TYR A 231 -21.64 4.74 5.32
C TYR A 231 -22.40 5.17 4.06
N PHE A 232 -23.63 4.71 3.89
CA PHE A 232 -24.48 5.10 2.77
C PHE A 232 -24.72 6.62 2.71
N SER A 233 -24.98 7.23 3.86
CA SER A 233 -25.10 8.69 3.93
C SER A 233 -23.78 9.39 3.59
N HIS A 234 -22.61 8.81 3.94
CA HIS A 234 -21.30 9.34 3.55
C HIS A 234 -21.10 9.28 2.04
N LEU A 235 -21.44 8.17 1.38
CA LEU A 235 -21.38 8.04 -0.07
C LEU A 235 -22.21 9.12 -0.80
N LYS A 236 -23.43 9.39 -0.29
CA LYS A 236 -24.28 10.47 -0.83
C LYS A 236 -23.62 11.84 -0.71
N ILE A 237 -22.96 12.12 0.41
CA ILE A 237 -22.26 13.40 0.60
C ILE A 237 -21.06 13.52 -0.33
N LEU A 238 -20.27 12.44 -0.52
CA LEU A 238 -19.21 12.44 -1.51
C LEU A 238 -19.72 12.72 -2.92
N LYS A 239 -20.84 12.10 -3.31
CA LYS A 239 -21.46 12.38 -4.61
C LYS A 239 -22.01 13.80 -4.71
N ALA A 240 -22.50 14.36 -3.60
CA ALA A 240 -22.88 15.76 -3.55
C ALA A 240 -21.71 16.71 -3.78
N CYS A 241 -20.52 16.39 -3.23
CA CYS A 241 -19.30 17.17 -3.48
C CYS A 241 -18.96 17.18 -4.97
N GLU A 242 -19.01 16.04 -5.67
CA GLU A 242 -18.79 15.99 -7.11
C GLU A 242 -19.77 16.92 -7.88
N TYR A 243 -21.06 16.86 -7.56
CA TYR A 243 -22.02 17.78 -8.18
C TYR A 243 -21.74 19.26 -7.88
N LEU A 244 -21.30 19.57 -6.67
CA LEU A 244 -20.98 20.94 -6.27
C LEU A 244 -19.71 21.46 -6.93
N ASP A 245 -18.71 20.60 -7.15
CA ASP A 245 -17.43 20.96 -7.78
C ASP A 245 -17.56 21.08 -9.31
N TYR A 246 -18.28 20.13 -9.95
CA TYR A 246 -18.26 20.00 -11.41
C TYR A 246 -19.54 20.47 -12.11
N THR A 247 -20.58 20.86 -11.37
CA THR A 247 -21.85 21.30 -11.97
C THR A 247 -22.39 22.59 -11.36
N ARG A 248 -23.25 23.28 -12.13
CA ARG A 248 -24.02 24.43 -11.63
C ARG A 248 -25.41 24.05 -11.11
N THR A 249 -25.70 22.77 -10.94
CA THR A 249 -26.97 22.24 -10.45
C THR A 249 -27.34 22.86 -9.11
N LYS A 250 -28.60 23.30 -8.93
CA LYS A 250 -29.04 23.92 -7.68
C LYS A 250 -28.91 22.94 -6.51
N ILE A 251 -28.50 23.45 -5.34
CA ILE A 251 -28.30 22.61 -4.13
C ILE A 251 -29.57 21.82 -3.78
N LYS A 252 -30.75 22.41 -3.97
CA LYS A 252 -32.04 21.75 -3.80
C LYS A 252 -32.21 20.56 -4.76
N GLU A 253 -31.83 20.70 -6.01
CA GLU A 253 -31.90 19.65 -7.01
C GLU A 253 -30.91 18.52 -6.69
N ILE A 254 -29.66 18.86 -6.28
CA ILE A 254 -28.68 17.88 -5.79
C ILE A 254 -29.24 17.07 -4.62
N SER A 255 -29.90 17.72 -3.67
CA SER A 255 -30.46 17.00 -2.52
C SER A 255 -31.51 15.97 -2.95
N PHE A 256 -32.41 16.33 -3.85
CA PHE A 256 -33.44 15.41 -4.33
C PHE A 256 -32.87 14.31 -5.22
N SER A 257 -31.90 14.60 -6.08
CA SER A 257 -31.22 13.58 -6.91
C SER A 257 -30.48 12.54 -6.08
N LEU A 258 -30.08 12.89 -4.87
CA LEU A 258 -29.47 11.99 -3.90
C LEU A 258 -30.48 11.35 -2.91
N GLY A 259 -31.78 11.44 -3.19
CA GLY A 259 -32.82 10.78 -2.43
C GLY A 259 -33.07 11.37 -1.03
N TYR A 260 -32.72 12.63 -0.79
CA TYR A 260 -33.15 13.35 0.40
C TYR A 260 -34.53 13.93 0.15
N SER A 261 -35.45 13.71 1.07
CA SER A 261 -36.82 14.24 1.00
C SER A 261 -36.88 15.73 1.38
N ASP A 262 -35.87 16.24 2.09
CA ASP A 262 -35.79 17.61 2.57
C ASP A 262 -34.39 18.17 2.37
N PRO A 263 -34.26 19.28 1.58
CA PRO A 263 -33.00 19.97 1.37
C PRO A 263 -32.37 20.54 2.65
N TYR A 264 -33.17 20.87 3.66
CA TYR A 264 -32.65 21.35 4.95
C TYR A 264 -31.93 20.22 5.69
N TYR A 265 -32.53 19.02 5.71
CA TYR A 265 -31.87 17.83 6.29
C TYR A 265 -30.60 17.47 5.55
N PHE A 266 -30.60 17.54 4.21
CA PHE A 266 -29.40 17.37 3.40
C PHE A 266 -28.31 18.37 3.81
N ALA A 267 -28.63 19.66 3.90
CA ALA A 267 -27.65 20.69 4.25
C ALA A 267 -27.06 20.47 5.66
N LYS A 268 -27.87 20.01 6.61
CA LYS A 268 -27.43 19.66 7.97
C LYS A 268 -26.49 18.46 7.97
N ASP A 269 -26.83 17.40 7.23
CA ASP A 269 -26.01 16.17 7.11
C ASP A 269 -24.70 16.48 6.40
N PHE A 270 -24.75 17.26 5.32
CA PHE A 270 -23.57 17.74 4.60
C PHE A 270 -22.64 18.54 5.51
N LYS A 271 -23.17 19.53 6.24
CA LYS A 271 -22.37 20.33 7.18
C LYS A 271 -21.75 19.49 8.29
N LYS A 272 -22.49 18.51 8.81
CA LYS A 272 -21.96 17.59 9.83
C LYS A 272 -20.75 16.80 9.35
N LYS A 273 -20.72 16.38 8.07
CA LYS A 273 -19.66 15.56 7.50
C LYS A 273 -18.50 16.36 6.88
N MET A 274 -18.82 17.52 6.27
CA MET A 274 -17.85 18.33 5.54
C MET A 274 -17.36 19.55 6.33
N GLY A 275 -17.89 19.80 7.53
CA GLY A 275 -17.53 20.95 8.36
C GLY A 275 -18.16 22.30 7.91
N MET A 276 -18.68 22.37 6.67
CA MET A 276 -19.24 23.58 6.08
C MET A 276 -20.52 23.29 5.29
N SER A 277 -21.37 24.34 5.06
CA SER A 277 -22.59 24.16 4.28
C SER A 277 -22.31 23.87 2.80
N PRO A 278 -23.25 23.23 2.05
CA PRO A 278 -23.10 23.02 0.60
C PRO A 278 -22.82 24.30 -0.19
N ARG A 279 -23.38 25.43 0.25
CA ARG A 279 -23.16 26.74 -0.39
C ARG A 279 -21.72 27.24 -0.16
N GLN A 280 -21.21 27.12 1.07
CA GLN A 280 -19.82 27.47 1.40
C GLN A 280 -18.84 26.57 0.64
N TYR A 281 -19.17 25.26 0.57
CA TYR A 281 -18.37 24.28 -0.14
C TYR A 281 -18.23 24.61 -1.63
N ARG A 282 -19.32 24.96 -2.30
CA ARG A 282 -19.30 25.39 -3.72
C ARG A 282 -18.43 26.63 -3.94
N ASN A 283 -18.50 27.59 -3.02
CA ASN A 283 -17.82 28.89 -3.17
C ASN A 283 -16.35 28.87 -2.72
N ARG A 284 -15.80 27.71 -2.26
CA ARG A 284 -14.41 27.63 -1.78
C ARG A 284 -13.36 27.69 -2.91
N VAL A 285 -13.75 27.39 -4.14
CA VAL A 285 -12.89 27.29 -5.32
C VAL A 285 -13.19 28.43 -6.32
N SER A 286 -14.08 29.36 -5.97
CA SER A 286 -14.43 30.52 -6.81
C SER A 286 -13.51 31.69 -6.55
#